data_41ba1825cabc5bf78b8b367981ffe907
#
_entry.id   41ba1825cabc5bf78b8b367981ffe907
#
_cell.length_a   1.000
_cell.length_b   1.000
_cell.length_c   1.000
_cell.angle_alpha   90.00
_cell.angle_beta   90.00
_cell.angle_gamma   90.00
#
_symmetry.space_group_name_H-M   'P 1'
#
loop_
_entity.id
_entity.type
_entity.pdbx_description
1 polymer ?
#
loop_
_entity_poly.entity_id
_entity_poly.type
_entity_poly.pdbx_seq_one_letter_code
_entity_poly.pdbx_strand_id
1 'polypeptide(L)'
;MKKLEVCHLQLNMPAFYNFAAQVDEWARKNPDRRAVWELDEQGHEHILTYEELRRYSNRIANGLSSIGIGRGDKVLVLVTRGTLAYGLYLALLKVGAVILPGSEMLRHKDIEYRVNHAKVKAVIGFDGVQDEVEPTRGSCASLSHFITVGDAKEGWISLGSLLADQDDEFTVVNTASDELAFLSYTSGTTGGPKGVMHVHGWPFAHLAVAASQWLDVREGDVVWATAGPGWAKWIWSPFVSTLGMGATAFVYKGKFSAENYLTILQDYPVSVLCATPTEYRLMAKVSDLNQYKLRALRSACSAGEPLNREVIDTFRREFSITVRDGYGQTESTLLVGTFVGMEPKPGSMGKPSPVVRIAIIDEEGEEVDVGKVGDIAIDRNMVALFKGYLDDPVRTAKAYRGDWFVTGDQGRMDEDGYIWFEGRSDDIIISGGYTIGPFEVEDALVKHPSVAECAAVASPDPERGNVVKAFVILKKDNTPSDELVAELQDHVKRLTAPYKYPRKIEFVQELPKTTSGKIRRIELRQQESGQHQS
;
A
#
# COMPACT_ATOMS: atom_id res chain seq x y z
N MET A 1 -33.60 -3.57 16.24
CA MET A 1 -32.55 -3.35 15.25
C MET A 1 -31.77 -4.65 15.07
N LYS A 2 -31.70 -5.22 13.88
CA LYS A 2 -30.92 -6.44 13.63
C LYS A 2 -29.45 -6.04 13.52
N LYS A 3 -28.60 -6.42 14.50
CA LYS A 3 -27.15 -6.45 14.28
C LYS A 3 -26.91 -7.42 13.13
N LEU A 4 -26.22 -6.97 12.09
CA LEU A 4 -25.73 -7.86 11.05
C LEU A 4 -24.72 -8.80 11.70
N GLU A 5 -25.10 -10.06 11.94
CA GLU A 5 -24.17 -11.10 12.37
C GLU A 5 -23.24 -11.42 11.19
N VAL A 6 -22.08 -10.79 11.16
CA VAL A 6 -20.99 -11.20 10.29
C VAL A 6 -20.36 -12.44 10.90
N CYS A 7 -20.44 -13.56 10.19
CA CYS A 7 -19.78 -14.81 10.61
C CYS A 7 -18.25 -14.58 10.52
N HIS A 8 -17.60 -14.37 11.65
CA HIS A 8 -16.15 -14.18 11.72
C HIS A 8 -15.44 -15.53 11.65
N LEU A 9 -14.64 -15.73 10.61
CA LEU A 9 -13.70 -16.86 10.53
C LEU A 9 -12.62 -16.67 11.59
N GLN A 10 -12.57 -17.59 12.55
CA GLN A 10 -11.55 -17.58 13.59
C GLN A 10 -10.23 -18.11 13.02
N LEU A 11 -9.21 -17.26 12.92
CA LEU A 11 -7.87 -17.65 12.50
C LEU A 11 -7.08 -18.18 13.72
N ASN A 12 -6.72 -19.45 13.69
CA ASN A 12 -5.85 -20.05 14.69
C ASN A 12 -4.39 -19.84 14.30
N MET A 13 -3.76 -18.80 14.84
CA MET A 13 -2.36 -18.51 14.62
C MET A 13 -1.48 -19.60 15.23
N PRO A 14 -0.56 -20.23 14.46
CA PRO A 14 0.43 -21.16 15.01
C PRO A 14 1.39 -20.42 15.96
N ALA A 15 1.89 -21.10 16.98
CA ALA A 15 2.85 -20.51 17.93
C ALA A 15 4.17 -20.10 17.26
N PHE A 16 4.58 -20.83 16.23
CA PHE A 16 5.78 -20.57 15.43
C PHE A 16 5.40 -20.47 13.97
N TYR A 17 5.88 -19.45 13.31
CA TYR A 17 5.66 -19.24 11.89
C TYR A 17 6.81 -18.44 11.27
N ASN A 18 7.27 -18.87 10.10
CA ASN A 18 8.20 -18.14 9.26
C ASN A 18 7.73 -18.24 7.80
N PHE A 19 7.43 -17.10 7.20
CA PHE A 19 6.90 -17.06 5.84
C PHE A 19 7.87 -17.68 4.80
N ALA A 20 9.19 -17.51 5.00
CA ALA A 20 10.17 -18.12 4.10
C ALA A 20 10.13 -19.65 4.14
N ALA A 21 9.85 -20.26 5.30
CA ALA A 21 9.67 -21.71 5.40
C ALA A 21 8.44 -22.18 4.60
N GLN A 22 7.33 -21.41 4.60
CA GLN A 22 6.16 -21.71 3.77
C GLN A 22 6.48 -21.63 2.27
N VAL A 23 7.30 -20.66 1.84
CA VAL A 23 7.73 -20.57 0.44
C VAL A 23 8.65 -21.72 0.07
N ASP A 24 9.54 -22.16 0.97
CA ASP A 24 10.38 -23.34 0.75
C ASP A 24 9.57 -24.65 0.63
N GLU A 25 8.38 -24.74 1.26
CA GLU A 25 7.47 -25.88 1.03
C GLU A 25 6.97 -25.92 -0.42
N TRP A 26 6.71 -24.75 -1.04
CA TRP A 26 6.36 -24.70 -2.46
C TRP A 26 7.51 -25.17 -3.35
N ALA A 27 8.76 -24.84 -3.01
CA ALA A 27 9.95 -25.36 -3.72
C ALA A 27 10.04 -26.88 -3.63
N ARG A 28 9.79 -27.46 -2.45
CA ARG A 28 9.75 -28.93 -2.28
C ARG A 28 8.61 -29.60 -3.05
N LYS A 29 7.44 -28.95 -3.07
CA LYS A 29 6.23 -29.48 -3.72
C LYS A 29 6.28 -29.36 -5.25
N ASN A 30 6.77 -28.25 -5.76
CA ASN A 30 6.77 -27.91 -7.19
C ASN A 30 8.07 -27.17 -7.57
N PRO A 31 9.23 -27.83 -7.57
CA PRO A 31 10.55 -27.20 -7.72
C PRO A 31 10.69 -26.40 -9.03
N ASP A 32 10.17 -26.94 -10.14
CA ASP A 32 10.31 -26.37 -11.48
C ASP A 32 9.27 -25.28 -11.80
N ARG A 33 8.33 -25.02 -10.90
CA ARG A 33 7.34 -23.95 -11.09
C ARG A 33 8.03 -22.60 -11.04
N ARG A 34 7.64 -21.69 -11.93
CA ARG A 34 8.10 -20.31 -11.90
C ARG A 34 7.66 -19.63 -10.60
N ALA A 35 8.61 -19.08 -9.85
CA ALA A 35 8.35 -18.29 -8.65
C ALA A 35 8.36 -16.78 -8.96
N VAL A 36 9.36 -16.34 -9.73
CA VAL A 36 9.48 -14.94 -10.16
C VAL A 36 9.75 -14.90 -11.66
N TRP A 37 9.01 -14.06 -12.36
CA TRP A 37 9.15 -13.83 -13.79
C TRP A 37 9.34 -12.34 -14.04
N GLU A 38 10.57 -11.94 -14.29
CA GLU A 38 10.99 -10.57 -14.53
C GLU A 38 11.00 -10.28 -16.03
N LEU A 39 10.46 -9.10 -16.41
CA LEU A 39 10.46 -8.57 -17.76
C LEU A 39 11.03 -7.14 -17.74
N ASP A 40 12.00 -6.84 -18.58
CA ASP A 40 12.53 -5.48 -18.75
C ASP A 40 11.85 -4.69 -19.87
N GLU A 41 12.24 -3.43 -20.06
CA GLU A 41 11.71 -2.54 -21.12
C GLU A 41 12.10 -3.00 -22.55
N GLN A 42 13.14 -3.80 -22.68
CA GLN A 42 13.65 -4.34 -23.94
C GLN A 42 13.00 -5.68 -24.30
N GLY A 43 12.18 -6.24 -23.41
CA GLY A 43 11.53 -7.53 -23.59
C GLY A 43 12.40 -8.73 -23.18
N HIS A 44 13.52 -8.50 -22.48
CA HIS A 44 14.30 -9.60 -21.94
C HIS A 44 13.61 -10.15 -20.69
N GLU A 45 13.56 -11.46 -20.61
CA GLU A 45 12.96 -12.19 -19.50
C GLU A 45 14.03 -12.83 -18.61
N HIS A 46 13.82 -12.75 -17.31
CA HIS A 46 14.59 -13.51 -16.32
C HIS A 46 13.63 -14.24 -15.40
N ILE A 47 13.76 -15.55 -15.32
CA ILE A 47 12.84 -16.42 -14.57
C ILE A 47 13.63 -17.16 -13.51
N LEU A 48 13.09 -17.18 -12.29
CA LEU A 48 13.51 -18.09 -11.24
C LEU A 48 12.36 -19.06 -10.95
N THR A 49 12.66 -20.34 -10.92
CA THR A 49 11.77 -21.35 -10.37
C THR A 49 11.73 -21.27 -8.84
N TYR A 50 10.78 -21.95 -8.19
CA TYR A 50 10.73 -21.99 -6.74
C TYR A 50 12.01 -22.61 -6.13
N GLU A 51 12.58 -23.65 -6.77
CA GLU A 51 13.83 -24.24 -6.30
C GLU A 51 15.02 -23.30 -6.48
N GLU A 52 15.12 -22.61 -7.62
CA GLU A 52 16.18 -21.61 -7.83
C GLU A 52 16.05 -20.43 -6.85
N LEU A 53 14.83 -19.97 -6.57
CA LEU A 53 14.58 -18.92 -5.58
C LEU A 53 14.95 -19.39 -4.16
N ARG A 54 14.65 -20.66 -3.79
CA ARG A 54 15.04 -21.26 -2.52
C ARG A 54 16.57 -21.26 -2.37
N ARG A 55 17.29 -21.79 -3.36
CA ARG A 55 18.76 -21.85 -3.35
C ARG A 55 19.38 -20.45 -3.33
N TYR A 56 18.85 -19.55 -4.14
CA TYR A 56 19.31 -18.16 -4.17
C TYR A 56 19.14 -17.47 -2.82
N SER A 57 17.97 -17.58 -2.21
CA SER A 57 17.72 -17.00 -0.88
C SER A 57 18.52 -17.70 0.23
N ASN A 58 18.82 -19.00 0.11
CA ASN A 58 19.68 -19.71 1.04
C ASN A 58 21.14 -19.20 0.99
N ARG A 59 21.68 -19.00 -0.22
CA ARG A 59 23.02 -18.41 -0.38
C ARG A 59 23.09 -16.99 0.22
N ILE A 60 22.05 -16.17 0.00
CA ILE A 60 21.99 -14.84 0.65
C ILE A 60 21.93 -14.98 2.17
N ALA A 61 21.12 -15.90 2.71
CA ALA A 61 21.00 -16.13 4.15
C ALA A 61 22.34 -16.58 4.77
N ASN A 62 23.07 -17.49 4.12
CA ASN A 62 24.41 -17.91 4.54
C ASN A 62 25.39 -16.74 4.52
N GLY A 63 25.40 -15.93 3.45
CA GLY A 63 26.23 -14.74 3.35
C GLY A 63 25.94 -13.73 4.46
N LEU A 64 24.68 -13.44 4.72
CA LEU A 64 24.28 -12.53 5.81
C LEU A 64 24.71 -13.08 7.19
N SER A 65 24.52 -14.38 7.40
CA SER A 65 24.92 -15.04 8.66
C SER A 65 26.44 -15.00 8.86
N SER A 66 27.23 -15.16 7.79
CA SER A 66 28.72 -15.14 7.87
C SER A 66 29.28 -13.81 8.34
N ILE A 67 28.55 -12.72 8.15
CA ILE A 67 28.90 -11.37 8.66
C ILE A 67 28.15 -11.00 9.94
N GLY A 68 27.47 -11.98 10.57
CA GLY A 68 26.82 -11.82 11.87
C GLY A 68 25.46 -11.14 11.82
N ILE A 69 24.77 -11.09 10.67
CA ILE A 69 23.37 -10.66 10.58
C ILE A 69 22.47 -11.87 10.86
N GLY A 70 21.56 -11.74 11.82
CA GLY A 70 20.70 -12.82 12.27
C GLY A 70 19.42 -12.36 12.96
N ARG A 71 18.86 -13.22 13.80
CA ARG A 71 17.57 -13.05 14.48
C ARG A 71 17.47 -11.71 15.24
N GLY A 72 16.45 -10.93 14.91
CA GLY A 72 16.15 -9.64 15.54
C GLY A 72 16.98 -8.46 15.03
N ASP A 73 18.04 -8.70 14.23
CA ASP A 73 18.81 -7.62 13.62
C ASP A 73 17.95 -6.88 12.59
N LYS A 74 17.98 -5.56 12.64
CA LYS A 74 17.20 -4.71 11.76
C LYS A 74 18.02 -4.34 10.53
N VAL A 75 17.45 -4.58 9.33
CA VAL A 75 18.11 -4.36 8.05
C VAL A 75 17.28 -3.44 7.18
N LEU A 76 17.84 -2.28 6.82
CA LEU A 76 17.22 -1.36 5.86
C LEU A 76 17.51 -1.86 4.44
N VAL A 77 16.44 -2.08 3.66
CA VAL A 77 16.51 -2.63 2.31
C VAL A 77 16.10 -1.56 1.30
N LEU A 78 17.05 -1.15 0.45
CA LEU A 78 16.90 -0.11 -0.57
C LEU A 78 17.16 -0.72 -1.95
N VAL A 79 16.25 -1.60 -2.39
CA VAL A 79 16.39 -2.34 -3.65
C VAL A 79 15.25 -2.02 -4.62
N THR A 80 15.53 -2.14 -5.91
CA THR A 80 14.56 -1.96 -6.99
C THR A 80 13.73 -3.23 -7.20
N ARG A 81 12.71 -3.13 -8.05
CA ARG A 81 11.91 -4.30 -8.47
C ARG A 81 12.78 -5.31 -9.19
N GLY A 82 12.58 -6.57 -8.93
CA GLY A 82 13.28 -7.66 -9.61
C GLY A 82 13.42 -8.90 -8.73
N THR A 83 13.97 -9.95 -9.31
CA THR A 83 14.18 -11.24 -8.66
C THR A 83 14.97 -11.16 -7.36
N LEU A 84 15.95 -10.23 -7.32
CA LEU A 84 16.75 -9.98 -6.12
C LEU A 84 15.89 -9.60 -4.91
N ALA A 85 14.89 -8.74 -5.07
CA ALA A 85 14.06 -8.30 -3.94
C ALA A 85 13.37 -9.49 -3.27
N TYR A 86 12.86 -10.44 -4.04
CA TYR A 86 12.23 -11.66 -3.53
C TYR A 86 13.23 -12.54 -2.78
N GLY A 87 14.39 -12.82 -3.39
CA GLY A 87 15.45 -13.60 -2.75
C GLY A 87 15.97 -12.98 -1.47
N LEU A 88 16.19 -11.67 -1.46
CA LEU A 88 16.70 -10.93 -0.30
C LEU A 88 15.70 -10.91 0.85
N TYR A 89 14.41 -10.62 0.59
CA TYR A 89 13.39 -10.61 1.63
C TYR A 89 13.20 -12.01 2.23
N LEU A 90 13.21 -13.07 1.40
CA LEU A 90 13.18 -14.45 1.91
C LEU A 90 14.41 -14.75 2.77
N ALA A 91 15.61 -14.37 2.32
CA ALA A 91 16.84 -14.60 3.07
C ALA A 91 16.83 -13.91 4.44
N LEU A 92 16.39 -12.66 4.51
CA LEU A 92 16.26 -11.93 5.77
C LEU A 92 15.27 -12.60 6.72
N LEU A 93 14.13 -13.11 6.21
CA LEU A 93 13.21 -13.90 7.02
C LEU A 93 13.81 -15.24 7.44
N LYS A 94 14.60 -15.89 6.58
CA LYS A 94 15.28 -17.17 6.90
C LYS A 94 16.23 -17.03 8.08
N VAL A 95 16.98 -15.93 8.15
CA VAL A 95 17.88 -15.66 9.28
C VAL A 95 17.16 -15.06 10.50
N GLY A 96 15.86 -14.77 10.38
CA GLY A 96 15.05 -14.14 11.45
C GLY A 96 15.35 -12.66 11.65
N ALA A 97 15.90 -11.97 10.65
CA ALA A 97 16.13 -10.53 10.69
C ALA A 97 14.83 -9.74 10.46
N VAL A 98 14.81 -8.50 10.93
CA VAL A 98 13.70 -7.58 10.77
C VAL A 98 13.92 -6.73 9.52
N ILE A 99 13.00 -6.78 8.58
CA ILE A 99 13.07 -6.08 7.31
C ILE A 99 12.50 -4.66 7.45
N LEU A 100 13.30 -3.65 7.10
CA LEU A 100 12.84 -2.28 6.94
C LEU A 100 12.79 -1.97 5.44
N PRO A 101 11.61 -1.98 4.81
CA PRO A 101 11.49 -1.54 3.42
C PRO A 101 11.82 -0.06 3.29
N GLY A 102 12.68 0.29 2.36
CA GLY A 102 13.00 1.68 2.02
C GLY A 102 12.82 1.94 0.52
N SER A 103 12.17 3.04 0.18
CA SER A 103 12.07 3.48 -1.21
C SER A 103 13.44 3.86 -1.75
N GLU A 104 13.70 3.53 -3.00
CA GLU A 104 14.88 3.97 -3.76
C GLU A 104 15.02 5.49 -3.89
N MET A 105 13.95 6.21 -3.59
CA MET A 105 13.90 7.69 -3.61
C MET A 105 14.25 8.33 -2.26
N LEU A 106 14.54 7.55 -1.22
CA LEU A 106 14.93 8.10 0.09
C LEU A 106 16.23 8.88 -0.03
N ARG A 107 16.25 10.06 0.63
CA ARG A 107 17.42 10.90 0.73
C ARG A 107 18.15 10.68 2.05
N HIS A 108 19.36 11.16 2.12
CA HIS A 108 20.23 11.02 3.30
C HIS A 108 19.49 11.24 4.64
N LYS A 109 18.78 12.37 4.79
CA LYS A 109 18.04 12.68 6.04
C LYS A 109 16.97 11.65 6.40
N ASP A 110 16.31 11.10 5.38
CA ASP A 110 15.29 10.07 5.57
C ASP A 110 15.91 8.74 6.01
N ILE A 111 17.06 8.41 5.45
CA ILE A 111 17.84 7.20 5.77
C ILE A 111 18.40 7.32 7.17
N GLU A 112 19.07 8.42 7.48
CA GLU A 112 19.67 8.71 8.79
C GLU A 112 18.62 8.61 9.91
N TYR A 113 17.46 9.23 9.72
CA TYR A 113 16.35 9.13 10.67
C TYR A 113 15.95 7.68 10.95
N ARG A 114 15.71 6.90 9.89
CA ARG A 114 15.28 5.49 10.01
C ARG A 114 16.34 4.62 10.66
N VAL A 115 17.60 4.81 10.27
CA VAL A 115 18.73 4.05 10.80
C VAL A 115 18.89 4.30 12.28
N ASN A 116 18.88 5.55 12.72
CA ASN A 116 19.02 5.92 14.13
C ASN A 116 17.81 5.52 14.97
N HIS A 117 16.58 5.80 14.48
CA HIS A 117 15.36 5.48 15.19
C HIS A 117 15.16 3.96 15.35
N ALA A 118 15.37 3.18 14.30
CA ALA A 118 15.23 1.73 14.36
C ALA A 118 16.48 1.01 14.90
N LYS A 119 17.61 1.71 15.09
CA LYS A 119 18.90 1.10 15.42
C LYS A 119 19.28 0.02 14.40
N VAL A 120 19.27 0.40 13.13
CA VAL A 120 19.57 -0.49 12.00
C VAL A 120 21.01 -0.97 12.07
N LYS A 121 21.25 -2.28 11.90
CA LYS A 121 22.56 -2.90 11.90
C LYS A 121 23.21 -2.94 10.53
N ALA A 122 22.40 -3.13 9.47
CA ALA A 122 22.88 -3.21 8.10
C ALA A 122 21.99 -2.43 7.14
N VAL A 123 22.58 -1.84 6.11
CA VAL A 123 21.89 -1.33 4.92
C VAL A 123 22.27 -2.21 3.74
N ILE A 124 21.27 -2.65 2.97
CA ILE A 124 21.45 -3.36 1.71
C ILE A 124 20.77 -2.54 0.63
N GLY A 125 21.54 -2.02 -0.34
CA GLY A 125 21.02 -1.16 -1.37
C GLY A 125 21.64 -1.39 -2.74
N PHE A 126 21.01 -0.85 -3.78
CA PHE A 126 21.61 -0.81 -5.10
C PHE A 126 22.73 0.26 -5.13
N ASP A 127 23.63 0.19 -6.10
CA ASP A 127 24.80 1.05 -6.21
C ASP A 127 24.46 2.55 -6.25
N GLY A 128 23.37 2.93 -6.91
CA GLY A 128 22.90 4.32 -6.98
C GLY A 128 22.50 4.95 -5.63
N VAL A 129 22.33 4.16 -4.55
CA VAL A 129 21.93 4.69 -3.23
C VAL A 129 23.12 4.93 -2.31
N GLN A 130 24.32 4.46 -2.67
CA GLN A 130 25.51 4.53 -1.80
C GLN A 130 25.80 5.97 -1.34
N ASP A 131 25.69 6.96 -2.24
CA ASP A 131 25.94 8.37 -1.90
C ASP A 131 24.94 8.96 -0.91
N GLU A 132 23.71 8.47 -0.91
CA GLU A 132 22.68 8.88 0.08
C GLU A 132 22.88 8.19 1.44
N VAL A 133 23.47 6.99 1.45
CA VAL A 133 23.74 6.22 2.69
C VAL A 133 25.07 6.62 3.31
N GLU A 134 26.13 6.89 2.52
CA GLU A 134 27.49 7.12 3.01
C GLU A 134 27.59 8.15 4.14
N PRO A 135 26.87 9.30 4.11
CA PRO A 135 26.92 10.26 5.22
C PRO A 135 26.44 9.71 6.56
N THR A 136 25.67 8.60 6.58
CA THR A 136 25.22 7.98 7.84
C THR A 136 26.33 7.25 8.57
N ARG A 137 27.45 6.93 7.92
CA ARG A 137 28.55 6.13 8.47
C ARG A 137 29.12 6.72 9.77
N GLY A 138 29.18 8.04 9.87
CA GLY A 138 29.71 8.73 11.05
C GLY A 138 28.66 9.12 12.09
N SER A 139 27.36 9.15 11.70
CA SER A 139 26.26 9.65 12.55
C SER A 139 25.36 8.55 13.12
N CYS A 140 25.50 7.30 12.65
CA CYS A 140 24.64 6.18 13.03
C CYS A 140 25.44 5.06 13.69
N ALA A 141 25.57 5.09 15.00
CA ALA A 141 26.42 4.18 15.78
C ALA A 141 26.02 2.69 15.68
N SER A 142 24.75 2.37 15.37
CA SER A 142 24.27 0.99 15.22
C SER A 142 24.62 0.38 13.87
N LEU A 143 24.88 1.20 12.85
CA LEU A 143 25.07 0.76 11.47
C LEU A 143 26.51 0.27 11.27
N SER A 144 26.68 -1.04 11.13
CA SER A 144 28.00 -1.68 11.02
C SER A 144 28.25 -2.34 9.64
N HIS A 145 27.20 -2.62 8.85
CA HIS A 145 27.33 -3.28 7.56
C HIS A 145 26.70 -2.45 6.45
N PHE A 146 27.50 -2.18 5.41
CA PHE A 146 27.11 -1.48 4.19
C PHE A 146 27.25 -2.46 3.02
N ILE A 147 26.12 -2.91 2.48
CA ILE A 147 26.08 -3.93 1.43
C ILE A 147 25.45 -3.33 0.17
N THR A 148 26.11 -3.51 -0.97
CA THR A 148 25.62 -3.04 -2.26
C THR A 148 25.33 -4.18 -3.22
N VAL A 149 24.34 -4.00 -4.08
CA VAL A 149 23.95 -4.93 -5.15
C VAL A 149 24.72 -4.69 -6.43
N GLY A 150 25.50 -3.70 -6.55
CA GLY A 150 26.31 -3.40 -7.73
C GLY A 150 27.77 -3.28 -7.35
N ASP A 151 28.44 -2.33 -7.99
CA ASP A 151 29.84 -2.05 -7.73
C ASP A 151 30.00 -1.44 -6.34
N ALA A 152 30.89 -2.03 -5.55
CA ALA A 152 31.13 -1.62 -4.17
C ALA A 152 32.16 -0.48 -4.13
N LYS A 153 31.81 0.63 -3.48
CA LYS A 153 32.76 1.66 -3.03
C LYS A 153 33.60 1.17 -1.86
N GLU A 154 34.67 1.89 -1.54
CA GLU A 154 35.49 1.58 -0.39
C GLU A 154 34.65 1.50 0.89
N GLY A 155 34.86 0.45 1.68
CA GLY A 155 34.11 0.19 2.91
C GLY A 155 32.71 -0.40 2.72
N TRP A 156 32.32 -0.69 1.48
CA TRP A 156 31.10 -1.45 1.16
C TRP A 156 31.41 -2.89 0.81
N ILE A 157 30.49 -3.80 1.12
CA ILE A 157 30.55 -5.20 0.74
C ILE A 157 29.67 -5.37 -0.51
N SER A 158 30.23 -5.89 -1.60
CA SER A 158 29.41 -6.30 -2.74
C SER A 158 28.60 -7.54 -2.37
N LEU A 159 27.30 -7.53 -2.64
CA LEU A 159 26.44 -8.71 -2.45
C LEU A 159 26.98 -9.89 -3.26
N GLY A 160 27.47 -9.66 -4.47
CA GLY A 160 28.08 -10.70 -5.30
C GLY A 160 29.27 -11.38 -4.61
N SER A 161 30.17 -10.59 -3.99
CA SER A 161 31.30 -11.17 -3.22
C SER A 161 30.85 -11.88 -1.95
N LEU A 162 29.79 -11.39 -1.30
CA LEU A 162 29.22 -12.03 -0.11
C LEU A 162 28.60 -13.39 -0.42
N LEU A 163 28.09 -13.57 -1.66
CA LEU A 163 27.48 -14.81 -2.12
C LEU A 163 28.48 -15.79 -2.73
N ALA A 164 29.72 -15.37 -3.01
CA ALA A 164 30.75 -16.25 -3.51
C ALA A 164 31.00 -17.36 -2.47
N ASP A 165 31.07 -18.59 -2.94
CA ASP A 165 31.35 -19.78 -2.12
C ASP A 165 30.34 -20.10 -1.00
N GLN A 166 29.15 -19.46 -1.00
CA GLN A 166 28.09 -19.80 -0.03
C GLN A 166 27.32 -21.05 -0.45
N ASP A 167 27.03 -21.88 0.55
CA ASP A 167 26.15 -23.04 0.40
C ASP A 167 24.74 -22.61 -0.02
N ASP A 168 24.08 -23.41 -0.84
CA ASP A 168 22.70 -23.21 -1.27
C ASP A 168 21.67 -23.95 -0.39
N GLU A 169 22.13 -24.57 0.71
CA GLU A 169 21.30 -25.11 1.78
C GLU A 169 21.34 -24.19 3.01
N PHE A 170 20.18 -23.98 3.63
CA PHE A 170 20.04 -23.19 4.85
C PHE A 170 18.88 -23.69 5.71
N THR A 171 19.10 -23.79 7.02
CA THR A 171 18.02 -24.11 7.96
C THR A 171 17.32 -22.83 8.41
N VAL A 172 16.07 -22.67 7.99
CA VAL A 172 15.25 -21.49 8.36
C VAL A 172 15.12 -21.39 9.87
N VAL A 173 15.40 -20.22 10.42
CA VAL A 173 15.25 -19.94 11.87
C VAL A 173 13.79 -20.13 12.28
N ASN A 174 13.57 -20.91 13.33
CA ASN A 174 12.24 -21.12 13.89
C ASN A 174 11.84 -19.88 14.71
N THR A 175 11.08 -18.99 14.11
CA THR A 175 10.62 -17.74 14.73
C THR A 175 9.26 -17.92 15.41
N ALA A 176 9.08 -17.36 16.59
CA ALA A 176 7.74 -17.29 17.19
C ALA A 176 6.87 -16.33 16.37
N SER A 177 5.57 -16.61 16.29
CA SER A 177 4.65 -15.82 15.47
C SER A 177 4.50 -14.37 15.93
N ASP A 178 4.82 -14.06 17.18
CA ASP A 178 4.79 -12.71 17.77
C ASP A 178 6.15 -11.97 17.72
N GLU A 179 7.20 -12.58 17.15
CA GLU A 179 8.48 -11.90 16.90
C GLU A 179 8.36 -10.91 15.75
N LEU A 180 9.09 -9.79 15.87
CA LEU A 180 9.13 -8.75 14.86
C LEU A 180 9.76 -9.27 13.55
N ALA A 181 9.07 -9.05 12.43
CA ALA A 181 9.52 -9.44 11.09
C ALA A 181 9.67 -8.24 10.14
N PHE A 182 8.75 -7.27 10.23
CA PHE A 182 8.74 -6.11 9.35
C PHE A 182 8.58 -4.83 10.16
N LEU A 183 9.28 -3.78 9.72
CA LEU A 183 9.18 -2.44 10.29
C LEU A 183 9.01 -1.43 9.15
N SER A 184 7.77 -1.05 8.88
CA SER A 184 7.43 -0.15 7.78
C SER A 184 7.26 1.28 8.27
N TYR A 185 7.96 2.24 7.64
CA TYR A 185 7.81 3.66 7.97
C TYR A 185 6.71 4.31 7.14
N THR A 186 5.80 5.01 7.83
CA THR A 186 4.74 5.81 7.20
C THR A 186 4.93 7.28 7.52
N SER A 187 4.50 8.16 6.59
CA SER A 187 4.44 9.60 6.87
C SER A 187 3.39 9.85 7.95
N GLY A 188 3.83 10.37 9.10
CA GLY A 188 2.90 10.83 10.14
C GLY A 188 2.20 12.12 9.71
N THR A 189 0.92 12.29 10.06
CA THR A 189 0.19 13.57 9.90
C THR A 189 0.68 14.62 10.88
N THR A 190 1.27 14.19 12.00
CA THR A 190 1.84 15.06 13.05
C THR A 190 3.20 14.51 13.47
N GLY A 191 4.27 15.24 13.17
CA GLY A 191 5.65 14.84 13.52
C GLY A 191 6.36 14.01 12.44
N GLY A 192 7.50 13.42 12.79
CA GLY A 192 8.32 12.60 11.88
C GLY A 192 7.67 11.27 11.49
N PRO A 193 8.31 10.55 10.54
CA PRO A 193 7.83 9.22 10.13
C PRO A 193 7.73 8.26 11.32
N LYS A 194 6.65 7.46 11.36
CA LYS A 194 6.40 6.46 12.41
C LYS A 194 6.74 5.05 11.91
N GLY A 195 7.40 4.25 12.72
CA GLY A 195 7.75 2.87 12.42
C GLY A 195 6.63 1.91 12.86
N VAL A 196 5.95 1.30 11.90
CA VAL A 196 4.87 0.33 12.12
C VAL A 196 5.45 -1.07 12.23
N MET A 197 5.24 -1.73 13.37
CA MET A 197 5.81 -3.04 13.68
C MET A 197 4.85 -4.18 13.32
N HIS A 198 5.29 -5.11 12.45
CA HIS A 198 4.58 -6.36 12.16
C HIS A 198 5.41 -7.59 12.52
N VAL A 199 4.72 -8.61 12.99
CA VAL A 199 5.28 -9.86 13.49
C VAL A 199 5.31 -10.94 12.42
N HIS A 200 6.07 -12.02 12.66
CA HIS A 200 6.16 -13.16 11.74
C HIS A 200 4.80 -13.83 11.46
N GLY A 201 3.84 -13.75 12.38
CA GLY A 201 2.48 -14.26 12.16
C GLY A 201 1.61 -13.44 11.21
N TRP A 202 1.99 -12.18 10.91
CA TRP A 202 1.18 -11.31 10.05
C TRP A 202 0.91 -11.89 8.65
N PRO A 203 1.91 -12.49 7.93
CA PRO A 203 1.67 -13.08 6.62
C PRO A 203 0.64 -14.22 6.63
N PHE A 204 0.59 -15.01 7.70
CA PHE A 204 -0.40 -16.08 7.85
C PHE A 204 -1.84 -15.53 7.78
N ALA A 205 -2.13 -14.49 8.54
CA ALA A 205 -3.45 -13.86 8.52
C ALA A 205 -3.72 -13.13 7.19
N HIS A 206 -2.71 -12.48 6.61
CA HIS A 206 -2.82 -11.80 5.33
C HIS A 206 -3.19 -12.74 4.18
N LEU A 207 -2.60 -13.93 4.14
CA LEU A 207 -2.91 -14.95 3.13
C LEU A 207 -4.36 -15.41 3.19
N ALA A 208 -4.89 -15.61 4.39
CA ALA A 208 -6.27 -16.06 4.58
C ALA A 208 -7.31 -15.07 4.04
N VAL A 209 -6.99 -13.79 4.00
CA VAL A 209 -7.92 -12.70 3.62
C VAL A 209 -7.59 -12.14 2.25
N ALA A 210 -6.43 -11.51 2.12
CA ALA A 210 -6.11 -10.72 0.95
C ALA A 210 -5.79 -11.58 -0.26
N ALA A 211 -5.01 -12.64 -0.08
CA ALA A 211 -4.57 -13.47 -1.19
C ALA A 211 -5.72 -14.29 -1.77
N SER A 212 -6.47 -15.02 -0.91
CA SER A 212 -7.50 -15.97 -1.37
C SER A 212 -8.83 -15.30 -1.71
N GLN A 213 -9.30 -14.36 -0.88
CA GLN A 213 -10.67 -13.86 -0.96
C GLN A 213 -10.80 -12.54 -1.73
N TRP A 214 -9.72 -11.76 -1.80
CA TRP A 214 -9.75 -10.48 -2.51
C TRP A 214 -8.96 -10.51 -3.81
N LEU A 215 -7.67 -10.88 -3.78
CA LEU A 215 -6.87 -11.04 -4.99
C LEU A 215 -7.29 -12.28 -5.81
N ASP A 216 -7.91 -13.26 -5.18
CA ASP A 216 -8.24 -14.57 -5.78
C ASP A 216 -7.01 -15.25 -6.38
N VAL A 217 -5.90 -15.23 -5.65
CA VAL A 217 -4.67 -15.90 -6.08
C VAL A 217 -4.82 -17.40 -5.86
N ARG A 218 -4.52 -18.16 -6.88
CA ARG A 218 -4.55 -19.64 -6.87
C ARG A 218 -3.18 -20.19 -7.18
N GLU A 219 -2.93 -21.43 -6.77
CA GLU A 219 -1.71 -22.14 -7.11
C GLU A 219 -1.48 -22.16 -8.63
N GLY A 220 -0.30 -21.69 -9.07
CA GLY A 220 0.08 -21.64 -10.49
C GLY A 220 -0.39 -20.40 -11.26
N ASP A 221 -1.11 -19.47 -10.64
CA ASP A 221 -1.42 -18.19 -11.24
C ASP A 221 -0.15 -17.38 -11.57
N VAL A 222 -0.28 -16.47 -12.52
CA VAL A 222 0.70 -15.41 -12.78
C VAL A 222 0.13 -14.10 -12.24
N VAL A 223 0.74 -13.58 -11.20
CA VAL A 223 0.27 -12.41 -10.46
C VAL A 223 1.16 -11.21 -10.76
N TRP A 224 0.59 -10.17 -11.33
CA TRP A 224 1.25 -8.90 -11.50
C TRP A 224 0.72 -7.87 -10.50
N ALA A 225 1.51 -7.59 -9.46
CA ALA A 225 1.21 -6.51 -8.52
C ALA A 225 2.26 -5.41 -8.67
N THR A 226 1.82 -4.19 -8.99
CA THR A 226 2.69 -3.12 -9.50
C THR A 226 3.49 -2.36 -8.44
N ALA A 227 3.21 -2.59 -7.15
CA ALA A 227 3.94 -1.95 -6.05
C ALA A 227 5.44 -2.27 -6.08
N GLY A 228 6.28 -1.32 -5.65
CA GLY A 228 7.72 -1.49 -5.52
C GLY A 228 8.17 -1.92 -4.12
N PRO A 229 9.36 -2.55 -3.95
CA PRO A 229 9.80 -3.16 -2.70
C PRO A 229 10.05 -2.19 -1.55
N GLY A 230 10.10 -0.89 -1.80
CA GLY A 230 10.20 0.15 -0.76
C GLY A 230 8.89 0.48 -0.03
N TRP A 231 7.78 -0.18 -0.39
CA TRP A 231 6.46 0.09 0.16
C TRP A 231 5.88 -1.11 0.90
N ALA A 232 5.13 -0.88 1.97
CA ALA A 232 4.41 -1.95 2.69
C ALA A 232 3.51 -2.77 1.75
N LYS A 233 2.86 -2.13 0.79
CA LYS A 233 2.02 -2.80 -0.22
C LYS A 233 2.77 -3.84 -1.05
N TRP A 234 4.08 -3.69 -1.26
CA TRP A 234 4.87 -4.71 -1.93
C TRP A 234 4.95 -6.00 -1.12
N ILE A 235 5.13 -5.88 0.22
CA ILE A 235 5.09 -7.05 1.11
C ILE A 235 3.73 -7.75 0.98
N TRP A 236 2.64 -6.98 0.90
CA TRP A 236 1.28 -7.51 0.85
C TRP A 236 1.01 -8.33 -0.41
N SER A 237 1.00 -7.68 -1.58
CA SER A 237 0.49 -8.29 -2.81
C SER A 237 1.58 -8.98 -3.63
N PRO A 238 2.68 -8.32 -4.05
CA PRO A 238 3.73 -8.98 -4.83
C PRO A 238 4.42 -10.11 -4.07
N PHE A 239 4.74 -9.91 -2.80
CA PHE A 239 5.59 -10.83 -2.05
C PHE A 239 4.76 -11.91 -1.32
N VAL A 240 3.99 -11.53 -0.28
CA VAL A 240 3.30 -12.50 0.56
C VAL A 240 2.15 -13.17 -0.17
N SER A 241 1.22 -12.40 -0.76
CA SER A 241 0.05 -12.98 -1.41
C SER A 241 0.42 -13.87 -2.59
N THR A 242 1.46 -13.51 -3.33
CA THR A 242 1.86 -14.27 -4.52
C THR A 242 2.63 -15.54 -4.16
N LEU A 243 3.78 -15.39 -3.47
CA LEU A 243 4.63 -16.55 -3.16
C LEU A 243 3.98 -17.49 -2.16
N GLY A 244 3.23 -16.96 -1.19
CA GLY A 244 2.57 -17.77 -0.17
C GLY A 244 1.47 -18.69 -0.73
N MET A 245 0.89 -18.34 -1.88
CA MET A 245 -0.11 -19.15 -2.59
C MET A 245 0.48 -20.07 -3.66
N GLY A 246 1.80 -20.11 -3.83
CA GLY A 246 2.46 -20.94 -4.85
C GLY A 246 2.25 -20.43 -6.27
N ALA A 247 2.05 -19.13 -6.42
CA ALA A 247 1.86 -18.44 -7.70
C ALA A 247 3.17 -17.82 -8.19
N THR A 248 3.21 -17.42 -9.45
CA THR A 248 4.35 -16.74 -10.08
C THR A 248 4.22 -15.21 -9.91
N ALA A 249 5.22 -14.58 -9.33
CA ALA A 249 5.31 -13.12 -9.28
C ALA A 249 5.82 -12.59 -10.63
N PHE A 250 4.94 -11.94 -11.39
CA PHE A 250 5.32 -11.24 -12.61
C PHE A 250 5.80 -9.84 -12.25
N VAL A 251 6.99 -9.47 -12.72
CA VAL A 251 7.65 -8.21 -12.37
C VAL A 251 8.05 -7.48 -13.64
N TYR A 252 7.41 -6.36 -13.92
CA TYR A 252 7.84 -5.46 -14.98
C TYR A 252 8.77 -4.38 -14.42
N LYS A 253 9.98 -4.28 -14.97
CA LYS A 253 11.02 -3.33 -14.51
C LYS A 253 10.95 -1.97 -15.19
N GLY A 254 10.13 -1.84 -16.22
CA GLY A 254 9.98 -0.61 -16.95
C GLY A 254 9.11 0.43 -16.25
N LYS A 255 9.12 1.63 -16.84
CA LYS A 255 8.25 2.72 -16.42
C LYS A 255 6.79 2.43 -16.78
N PHE A 256 5.88 2.99 -15.98
CA PHE A 256 4.47 2.91 -16.28
C PHE A 256 4.13 3.66 -17.59
N SER A 257 3.45 2.97 -18.48
CA SER A 257 2.66 3.51 -19.58
C SER A 257 1.39 2.70 -19.67
N ALA A 258 0.26 3.36 -19.83
CA ALA A 258 -1.05 2.69 -19.85
C ALA A 258 -1.16 1.72 -21.03
N GLU A 259 -0.69 2.12 -22.21
CA GLU A 259 -0.67 1.30 -23.42
C GLU A 259 0.24 0.08 -23.26
N ASN A 260 1.44 0.30 -22.69
CA ASN A 260 2.38 -0.78 -22.47
C ASN A 260 1.86 -1.81 -21.44
N TYR A 261 1.20 -1.34 -20.39
CA TYR A 261 0.57 -2.25 -19.41
C TYR A 261 -0.53 -3.09 -20.05
N LEU A 262 -1.37 -2.49 -20.89
CA LEU A 262 -2.41 -3.22 -21.63
C LEU A 262 -1.81 -4.24 -22.62
N THR A 263 -0.70 -3.88 -23.29
CA THR A 263 0.04 -4.78 -24.18
C THR A 263 0.61 -5.97 -23.39
N ILE A 264 1.26 -5.72 -22.25
CA ILE A 264 1.79 -6.79 -21.38
C ILE A 264 0.64 -7.72 -20.92
N LEU A 265 -0.49 -7.18 -20.48
CA LEU A 265 -1.64 -7.96 -20.06
C LEU A 265 -2.27 -8.79 -21.21
N GLN A 266 -2.09 -8.37 -22.45
CA GLN A 266 -2.51 -9.12 -23.62
C GLN A 266 -1.54 -10.25 -23.97
N ASP A 267 -0.22 -9.97 -23.93
CA ASP A 267 0.82 -10.83 -24.49
C ASP A 267 1.33 -11.85 -23.45
N TYR A 268 1.21 -11.56 -22.17
CA TYR A 268 1.65 -12.43 -21.08
C TYR A 268 0.46 -13.06 -20.34
N PRO A 269 0.61 -14.26 -19.80
CA PRO A 269 -0.49 -15.00 -19.16
C PRO A 269 -0.79 -14.51 -17.74
N VAL A 270 -0.84 -13.19 -17.54
CA VAL A 270 -1.17 -12.57 -16.25
C VAL A 270 -2.61 -12.86 -15.91
N SER A 271 -2.85 -13.65 -14.87
CA SER A 271 -4.18 -14.05 -14.41
C SER A 271 -4.74 -13.15 -13.30
N VAL A 272 -3.86 -12.50 -12.56
CA VAL A 272 -4.22 -11.57 -11.46
C VAL A 272 -3.43 -10.27 -11.60
N LEU A 273 -4.14 -9.14 -11.64
CA LEU A 273 -3.54 -7.80 -11.63
C LEU A 273 -3.92 -7.06 -10.35
N CYS A 274 -2.93 -6.57 -9.61
CA CYS A 274 -3.12 -5.65 -8.50
C CYS A 274 -2.37 -4.34 -8.77
N ALA A 275 -3.10 -3.30 -9.16
CA ALA A 275 -2.55 -2.02 -9.53
C ALA A 275 -3.18 -0.87 -8.72
N THR A 276 -2.57 0.31 -8.76
CA THR A 276 -3.13 1.48 -8.09
C THR A 276 -4.36 2.03 -8.83
N PRO A 277 -5.27 2.74 -8.15
CA PRO A 277 -6.39 3.40 -8.83
C PRO A 277 -5.93 4.37 -9.92
N THR A 278 -4.79 5.03 -9.73
CA THR A 278 -4.19 5.92 -10.73
C THR A 278 -3.77 5.18 -11.99
N GLU A 279 -3.10 4.02 -11.88
CA GLU A 279 -2.73 3.19 -13.03
C GLU A 279 -3.99 2.72 -13.79
N TYR A 280 -5.01 2.26 -13.07
CA TYR A 280 -6.29 1.87 -13.69
C TYR A 280 -7.00 3.03 -14.38
N ARG A 281 -7.03 4.22 -13.78
CA ARG A 281 -7.62 5.41 -14.40
C ARG A 281 -6.94 5.77 -15.71
N LEU A 282 -5.61 5.67 -15.77
CA LEU A 282 -4.85 5.96 -16.98
C LEU A 282 -5.06 4.88 -18.04
N MET A 283 -5.09 3.60 -17.68
CA MET A 283 -5.45 2.51 -18.60
C MET A 283 -6.89 2.67 -19.16
N ALA A 284 -7.86 3.05 -18.32
CA ALA A 284 -9.25 3.24 -18.74
C ALA A 284 -9.45 4.42 -19.71
N LYS A 285 -8.47 5.32 -19.81
CA LYS A 285 -8.51 6.48 -20.73
C LYS A 285 -7.80 6.25 -22.06
N VAL A 286 -7.19 5.09 -22.27
CA VAL A 286 -6.55 4.74 -23.55
C VAL A 286 -7.60 4.69 -24.64
N SER A 287 -7.29 5.27 -25.81
CA SER A 287 -8.15 5.18 -26.97
C SER A 287 -8.22 3.74 -27.48
N ASP A 288 -9.36 3.36 -28.04
CA ASP A 288 -9.55 2.06 -28.69
C ASP A 288 -9.21 0.84 -27.79
N LEU A 289 -9.66 0.87 -26.53
CA LEU A 289 -9.44 -0.20 -25.56
C LEU A 289 -9.87 -1.59 -26.08
N ASN A 290 -10.86 -1.64 -26.97
CA ASN A 290 -11.38 -2.88 -27.57
C ASN A 290 -10.35 -3.64 -28.44
N GLN A 291 -9.25 -3.00 -28.85
CA GLN A 291 -8.14 -3.66 -29.56
C GLN A 291 -7.37 -4.64 -28.64
N TYR A 292 -7.32 -4.39 -27.35
CA TYR A 292 -6.61 -5.24 -26.40
C TYR A 292 -7.49 -6.44 -25.99
N LYS A 293 -6.87 -7.61 -25.85
CA LYS A 293 -7.55 -8.85 -25.46
C LYS A 293 -6.92 -9.46 -24.22
N LEU A 294 -7.42 -9.10 -23.06
CA LEU A 294 -6.89 -9.53 -21.75
C LEU A 294 -7.37 -10.95 -21.39
N ARG A 295 -7.06 -11.94 -22.23
CA ARG A 295 -7.65 -13.29 -22.18
C ARG A 295 -7.30 -14.08 -20.92
N ALA A 296 -6.12 -13.86 -20.37
CA ALA A 296 -5.67 -14.57 -19.18
C ALA A 296 -6.14 -13.88 -17.89
N LEU A 297 -6.40 -12.57 -17.94
CA LEU A 297 -6.74 -11.78 -16.77
C LEU A 297 -8.12 -12.18 -16.21
N ARG A 298 -8.13 -12.77 -15.05
CA ARG A 298 -9.31 -13.28 -14.34
C ARG A 298 -9.69 -12.41 -13.15
N SER A 299 -8.70 -11.84 -12.50
CA SER A 299 -8.86 -11.07 -11.28
C SER A 299 -8.13 -9.72 -11.40
N ALA A 300 -8.82 -8.64 -11.11
CA ALA A 300 -8.29 -7.29 -11.10
C ALA A 300 -8.66 -6.60 -9.78
N CYS A 301 -7.66 -6.10 -9.06
CA CYS A 301 -7.84 -5.49 -7.76
C CYS A 301 -7.07 -4.17 -7.65
N SER A 302 -7.62 -3.25 -6.87
CA SER A 302 -7.02 -1.95 -6.60
C SER A 302 -7.10 -1.60 -5.12
N ALA A 303 -6.08 -0.95 -4.58
CA ALA A 303 -6.09 -0.45 -3.22
C ALA A 303 -5.09 0.70 -3.03
N GLY A 304 -5.28 1.47 -1.96
CA GLY A 304 -4.40 2.56 -1.55
C GLY A 304 -5.00 3.95 -1.74
N GLU A 305 -5.96 4.08 -2.63
CA GLU A 305 -6.80 5.27 -2.86
C GLU A 305 -8.21 4.78 -3.24
N PRO A 306 -9.25 5.61 -3.14
CA PRO A 306 -10.58 5.22 -3.61
C PRO A 306 -10.62 4.92 -5.11
N LEU A 307 -11.30 3.85 -5.48
CA LEU A 307 -11.48 3.43 -6.86
C LEU A 307 -12.70 4.10 -7.49
N ASN A 308 -12.52 4.78 -8.61
CA ASN A 308 -13.59 5.50 -9.30
C ASN A 308 -14.54 4.53 -10.02
N ARG A 309 -15.83 4.87 -10.01
CA ARG A 309 -16.88 4.14 -10.72
C ARG A 309 -16.55 3.96 -12.21
N GLU A 310 -16.08 5.01 -12.87
CA GLU A 310 -15.74 5.00 -14.30
C GLU A 310 -14.73 3.89 -14.66
N VAL A 311 -13.75 3.63 -13.79
CA VAL A 311 -12.78 2.55 -13.97
C VAL A 311 -13.49 1.19 -13.97
N ILE A 312 -14.34 0.95 -12.95
CA ILE A 312 -15.07 -0.32 -12.82
C ILE A 312 -15.96 -0.56 -14.05
N ASP A 313 -16.73 0.46 -14.44
CA ASP A 313 -17.66 0.38 -15.57
C ASP A 313 -16.91 0.16 -16.89
N THR A 314 -15.77 0.84 -17.10
CA THR A 314 -14.95 0.70 -18.31
C THR A 314 -14.35 -0.70 -18.43
N PHE A 315 -13.68 -1.20 -17.39
CA PHE A 315 -13.07 -2.54 -17.42
C PHE A 315 -14.12 -3.64 -17.57
N ARG A 316 -15.30 -3.48 -16.94
CA ARG A 316 -16.42 -4.41 -17.10
C ARG A 316 -16.95 -4.43 -18.53
N ARG A 317 -17.12 -3.26 -19.15
CA ARG A 317 -17.62 -3.10 -20.51
C ARG A 317 -16.64 -3.63 -21.56
N GLU A 318 -15.36 -3.24 -21.46
CA GLU A 318 -14.37 -3.53 -22.50
C GLU A 318 -13.77 -4.94 -22.37
N PHE A 319 -13.59 -5.41 -21.13
CA PHE A 319 -12.85 -6.64 -20.85
C PHE A 319 -13.67 -7.72 -20.12
N SER A 320 -14.91 -7.42 -19.73
CA SER A 320 -15.74 -8.28 -18.87
C SER A 320 -15.09 -8.58 -17.52
N ILE A 321 -14.26 -7.67 -17.01
CA ILE A 321 -13.52 -7.79 -15.76
C ILE A 321 -14.02 -6.73 -14.76
N THR A 322 -14.36 -7.17 -13.56
CA THR A 322 -14.69 -6.27 -12.45
C THR A 322 -13.44 -5.94 -11.68
N VAL A 323 -13.02 -4.67 -11.69
CA VAL A 323 -11.95 -4.20 -10.80
C VAL A 323 -12.51 -4.08 -9.38
N ARG A 324 -11.94 -4.82 -8.45
CA ARG A 324 -12.37 -4.86 -7.04
C ARG A 324 -11.56 -3.89 -6.20
N ASP A 325 -12.26 -3.07 -5.43
CA ASP A 325 -11.62 -2.16 -4.48
C ASP A 325 -11.23 -2.89 -3.19
N GLY A 326 -10.19 -2.39 -2.52
CA GLY A 326 -9.74 -2.88 -1.24
C GLY A 326 -9.11 -1.79 -0.37
N TYR A 327 -9.52 -1.74 0.88
CA TYR A 327 -9.05 -0.80 1.88
C TYR A 327 -8.30 -1.53 2.99
N GLY A 328 -7.20 -0.96 3.39
CA GLY A 328 -6.39 -1.36 4.52
C GLY A 328 -5.30 -0.33 4.79
N GLN A 329 -4.58 -0.50 5.87
CA GLN A 329 -3.52 0.41 6.29
C GLN A 329 -2.22 -0.34 6.54
N THR A 330 -1.12 0.39 6.61
CA THR A 330 0.18 -0.20 7.00
C THR A 330 0.11 -0.87 8.37
N GLU A 331 -0.71 -0.36 9.27
CA GLU A 331 -0.95 -0.88 10.61
C GLU A 331 -1.75 -2.20 10.66
N SER A 332 -2.27 -2.65 9.52
CA SER A 332 -3.18 -3.81 9.47
C SER A 332 -2.91 -4.71 8.26
N THR A 333 -3.92 -5.28 7.70
CA THR A 333 -4.01 -5.96 6.41
C THR A 333 -5.19 -5.41 5.63
N LEU A 334 -5.72 -6.16 4.67
CA LEU A 334 -6.99 -5.83 4.01
C LEU A 334 -8.15 -5.90 5.02
N LEU A 335 -8.79 -4.79 5.24
CA LEU A 335 -9.86 -4.61 6.22
C LEU A 335 -11.23 -4.67 5.57
N VAL A 336 -11.39 -3.92 4.49
CA VAL A 336 -12.65 -3.80 3.74
C VAL A 336 -12.34 -4.04 2.28
N GLY A 337 -13.24 -4.70 1.56
CA GLY A 337 -13.06 -4.90 0.13
C GLY A 337 -14.28 -5.45 -0.58
N THR A 338 -14.23 -5.40 -1.90
CA THR A 338 -15.12 -6.15 -2.76
C THR A 338 -14.51 -7.54 -2.95
N PHE A 339 -15.00 -8.53 -2.21
CA PHE A 339 -14.46 -9.89 -2.23
C PHE A 339 -14.97 -10.67 -3.45
N VAL A 340 -14.34 -11.81 -3.72
CA VAL A 340 -14.73 -12.71 -4.82
C VAL A 340 -16.20 -13.11 -4.66
N GLY A 341 -16.95 -12.99 -5.77
CA GLY A 341 -18.39 -13.30 -5.79
C GLY A 341 -19.31 -12.20 -5.25
N MET A 342 -18.76 -11.09 -4.74
CA MET A 342 -19.56 -9.92 -4.36
C MET A 342 -19.83 -9.02 -5.55
N GLU A 343 -21.06 -8.49 -5.61
CA GLU A 343 -21.37 -7.39 -6.52
C GLU A 343 -20.80 -6.08 -5.96
N PRO A 344 -19.97 -5.34 -6.71
CA PRO A 344 -19.45 -4.07 -6.24
C PRO A 344 -20.57 -3.01 -6.17
N LYS A 345 -20.57 -2.21 -5.10
CA LYS A 345 -21.31 -0.95 -5.02
C LYS A 345 -20.34 0.18 -5.37
N PRO A 346 -20.34 0.71 -6.60
CA PRO A 346 -19.37 1.72 -7.02
C PRO A 346 -19.41 2.96 -6.11
N GLY A 347 -18.22 3.35 -5.60
CA GLY A 347 -18.07 4.43 -4.61
C GLY A 347 -17.98 3.94 -3.17
N SER A 348 -18.36 2.68 -2.87
CA SER A 348 -18.06 2.07 -1.57
C SER A 348 -16.72 1.34 -1.61
N MET A 349 -16.10 1.16 -0.46
CA MET A 349 -14.89 0.33 -0.30
C MET A 349 -15.20 -1.18 -0.32
N GLY A 350 -16.48 -1.58 -0.34
CA GLY A 350 -16.92 -2.95 -0.18
C GLY A 350 -17.43 -3.27 1.24
N LYS A 351 -17.25 -4.50 1.68
CA LYS A 351 -17.69 -4.98 3.01
C LYS A 351 -16.51 -5.32 3.91
N PRO A 352 -16.70 -5.40 5.24
CA PRO A 352 -15.69 -5.92 6.15
C PRO A 352 -15.16 -7.28 5.71
N SER A 353 -13.86 -7.48 5.88
CA SER A 353 -13.25 -8.80 5.70
C SER A 353 -13.86 -9.81 6.68
N PRO A 354 -14.13 -11.07 6.25
CA PRO A 354 -14.80 -12.06 7.09
C PRO A 354 -13.99 -12.49 8.33
N VAL A 355 -12.72 -12.14 8.41
CA VAL A 355 -11.85 -12.45 9.57
C VAL A 355 -11.60 -11.23 10.46
N VAL A 356 -12.22 -10.09 10.14
CA VAL A 356 -11.98 -8.82 10.84
C VAL A 356 -13.29 -8.26 11.35
N ARG A 357 -13.40 -8.05 12.65
CA ARG A 357 -14.50 -7.26 13.20
C ARG A 357 -14.19 -5.79 13.00
N ILE A 358 -15.03 -5.12 12.20
CA ILE A 358 -14.97 -3.70 11.92
C ILE A 358 -16.28 -3.07 12.36
N ALA A 359 -16.20 -1.89 12.97
CA ALA A 359 -17.34 -1.06 13.32
C ALA A 359 -17.12 0.38 12.88
N ILE A 360 -18.20 1.13 12.76
CA ILE A 360 -18.19 2.58 12.71
C ILE A 360 -18.55 3.05 14.11
N ILE A 361 -17.68 3.82 14.76
CA ILE A 361 -17.80 4.21 16.16
C ILE A 361 -17.82 5.73 16.34
N ASP A 362 -18.42 6.18 17.44
CA ASP A 362 -18.39 7.58 17.87
C ASP A 362 -17.15 7.94 18.71
N GLU A 363 -17.13 9.13 19.29
CA GLU A 363 -16.03 9.63 20.12
C GLU A 363 -15.91 8.86 21.44
N GLU A 364 -16.98 8.26 21.93
CA GLU A 364 -17.04 7.43 23.14
C GLU A 364 -16.60 5.98 22.90
N GLY A 365 -16.51 5.55 21.62
CA GLY A 365 -16.14 4.19 21.22
C GLY A 365 -17.34 3.25 21.05
N GLU A 366 -18.55 3.80 21.04
CA GLU A 366 -19.78 3.04 20.82
C GLU A 366 -20.12 2.94 19.33
N GLU A 367 -20.65 1.78 18.91
CA GLU A 367 -21.06 1.58 17.52
C GLU A 367 -22.23 2.49 17.15
N VAL A 368 -22.09 3.27 16.07
CA VAL A 368 -23.15 4.16 15.59
C VAL A 368 -24.22 3.41 14.78
N ASP A 369 -25.40 4.04 14.63
CA ASP A 369 -26.46 3.50 13.76
C ASP A 369 -26.05 3.44 12.29
N VAL A 370 -26.63 2.49 11.55
CA VAL A 370 -26.48 2.37 10.10
C VAL A 370 -26.76 3.70 9.39
N GLY A 371 -25.88 4.08 8.48
CA GLY A 371 -25.94 5.34 7.72
C GLY A 371 -25.32 6.55 8.42
N LYS A 372 -25.00 6.47 9.73
CA LYS A 372 -24.27 7.55 10.41
C LYS A 372 -22.77 7.47 10.14
N VAL A 373 -22.16 8.64 10.05
CA VAL A 373 -20.71 8.80 9.92
C VAL A 373 -20.06 8.68 11.28
N GLY A 374 -18.93 7.98 11.34
CA GLY A 374 -18.08 7.84 12.52
C GLY A 374 -16.70 7.35 12.14
N ASP A 375 -15.88 7.07 13.14
CA ASP A 375 -14.52 6.54 12.92
C ASP A 375 -14.58 5.06 12.53
N ILE A 376 -13.84 4.68 11.49
CA ILE A 376 -13.67 3.26 11.12
C ILE A 376 -12.74 2.64 12.15
N ALA A 377 -13.24 1.62 12.84
CA ALA A 377 -12.54 0.97 13.94
C ALA A 377 -12.46 -0.55 13.76
N ILE A 378 -11.40 -1.14 14.27
CA ILE A 378 -11.05 -2.55 14.15
C ILE A 378 -10.92 -3.14 15.54
N ASP A 379 -11.44 -4.35 15.77
CA ASP A 379 -11.20 -5.07 17.02
C ASP A 379 -9.71 -5.16 17.32
N ARG A 380 -9.31 -4.71 18.51
CA ARG A 380 -7.92 -4.67 18.96
C ARG A 380 -7.22 -6.03 19.00
N ASN A 381 -7.98 -7.12 19.06
CA ASN A 381 -7.48 -8.49 19.10
C ASN A 381 -7.31 -9.11 17.70
N MET A 382 -7.48 -8.31 16.64
CA MET A 382 -7.30 -8.80 15.28
C MET A 382 -5.86 -9.30 15.07
N VAL A 383 -5.73 -10.53 14.57
CA VAL A 383 -4.43 -11.23 14.42
C VAL A 383 -3.45 -10.50 13.50
N ALA A 384 -3.93 -9.79 12.49
CA ALA A 384 -3.10 -9.04 11.53
C ALA A 384 -2.92 -7.56 11.90
N LEU A 385 -3.33 -7.16 13.11
CA LEU A 385 -3.07 -5.81 13.58
C LEU A 385 -1.58 -5.67 13.96
N PHE A 386 -1.02 -4.50 13.75
CA PHE A 386 0.37 -4.22 14.09
C PHE A 386 0.66 -4.38 15.61
N LYS A 387 1.90 -4.61 15.95
CA LYS A 387 2.32 -4.73 17.37
C LYS A 387 2.38 -3.37 18.09
N GLY A 388 2.38 -2.29 17.34
CA GLY A 388 2.47 -0.90 17.80
C GLY A 388 3.45 -0.09 16.97
N TYR A 389 3.63 1.17 17.36
CA TYR A 389 4.65 2.05 16.78
C TYR A 389 5.96 1.90 17.53
N LEU A 390 7.05 1.75 16.79
CA LEU A 390 8.40 1.58 17.36
C LEU A 390 8.74 2.75 18.29
N ASP A 391 9.17 2.44 19.52
CA ASP A 391 9.59 3.39 20.55
C ASP A 391 8.59 4.54 20.83
N ASP A 392 7.30 4.38 20.46
CA ASP A 392 6.25 5.36 20.68
C ASP A 392 5.00 4.74 21.33
N PRO A 393 5.09 4.35 22.63
CA PRO A 393 3.96 3.77 23.33
C PRO A 393 2.80 4.74 23.53
N VAL A 394 3.07 6.05 23.60
CA VAL A 394 2.05 7.09 23.76
C VAL A 394 1.18 7.18 22.50
N ARG A 395 1.79 7.22 21.32
CA ARG A 395 1.05 7.21 20.05
C ARG A 395 0.34 5.88 19.85
N THR A 396 0.97 4.77 20.23
CA THR A 396 0.33 3.44 20.16
C THR A 396 -0.92 3.42 21.03
N ALA A 397 -0.87 3.90 22.26
CA ALA A 397 -2.04 3.95 23.15
C ALA A 397 -3.14 4.87 22.61
N LYS A 398 -2.78 6.03 22.04
CA LYS A 398 -3.75 6.97 21.43
C LYS A 398 -4.46 6.42 20.19
N ALA A 399 -3.90 5.41 19.54
CA ALA A 399 -4.54 4.75 18.40
C ALA A 399 -5.68 3.81 18.82
N TYR A 400 -5.88 3.61 20.11
CA TYR A 400 -6.94 2.74 20.63
C TYR A 400 -7.99 3.56 21.41
N ARG A 401 -9.25 3.15 21.26
CA ARG A 401 -10.41 3.64 22.01
C ARG A 401 -11.17 2.43 22.54
N GLY A 402 -11.01 2.13 23.84
CA GLY A 402 -11.53 0.90 24.43
C GLY A 402 -10.98 -0.36 23.74
N ASP A 403 -11.86 -1.19 23.23
CA ASP A 403 -11.52 -2.43 22.51
C ASP A 403 -11.27 -2.23 21.01
N TRP A 404 -11.20 -0.99 20.55
CA TRP A 404 -11.04 -0.64 19.15
C TRP A 404 -9.70 -0.01 18.84
N PHE A 405 -9.05 -0.47 17.77
CA PHE A 405 -8.03 0.29 17.07
C PHE A 405 -8.73 1.25 16.10
N VAL A 406 -8.50 2.55 16.24
CA VAL A 406 -9.10 3.59 15.41
C VAL A 406 -8.18 3.89 14.23
N THR A 407 -8.68 3.71 13.02
CA THR A 407 -7.87 3.84 11.80
C THR A 407 -7.45 5.29 11.48
N GLY A 408 -8.16 6.28 12.07
CA GLY A 408 -8.04 7.69 11.70
C GLY A 408 -8.71 8.01 10.37
N ASP A 409 -9.51 7.09 9.85
CA ASP A 409 -10.37 7.29 8.68
C ASP A 409 -11.83 7.26 9.13
N GLN A 410 -12.67 8.12 8.55
CA GLN A 410 -14.10 8.15 8.80
C GLN A 410 -14.88 7.52 7.66
N GLY A 411 -15.99 6.90 8.03
CA GLY A 411 -16.88 6.24 7.10
C GLY A 411 -18.27 6.03 7.68
N ARG A 412 -19.13 5.46 6.88
CA ARG A 412 -20.47 5.01 7.29
C ARG A 412 -20.73 3.63 6.70
N MET A 413 -21.54 2.85 7.37
CA MET A 413 -22.01 1.55 6.90
C MET A 413 -23.45 1.68 6.41
N ASP A 414 -23.78 1.14 5.23
CA ASP A 414 -25.15 1.14 4.73
C ASP A 414 -25.93 -0.10 5.20
N GLU A 415 -27.22 -0.17 4.88
CA GLU A 415 -28.13 -1.25 5.27
C GLU A 415 -27.72 -2.64 4.72
N ASP A 416 -26.94 -2.66 3.62
CA ASP A 416 -26.42 -3.90 3.03
C ASP A 416 -25.04 -4.27 3.60
N GLY A 417 -24.48 -3.48 4.52
CA GLY A 417 -23.19 -3.69 5.17
C GLY A 417 -21.98 -3.23 4.34
N TYR A 418 -22.17 -2.42 3.30
CA TYR A 418 -21.08 -1.78 2.59
C TYR A 418 -20.57 -0.56 3.35
N ILE A 419 -19.26 -0.39 3.39
CA ILE A 419 -18.60 0.75 4.02
C ILE A 419 -18.25 1.80 2.97
N TRP A 420 -18.63 3.03 3.26
CA TRP A 420 -18.38 4.21 2.43
C TRP A 420 -17.34 5.07 3.11
N PHE A 421 -16.28 5.41 2.39
CA PHE A 421 -15.23 6.28 2.89
C PHE A 421 -15.67 7.73 2.83
N GLU A 422 -15.59 8.43 3.94
CA GLU A 422 -15.95 9.86 4.02
C GLU A 422 -14.71 10.76 4.01
N GLY A 423 -13.60 10.30 4.57
CA GLY A 423 -12.34 11.04 4.60
C GLY A 423 -11.44 10.61 5.74
N ARG A 424 -10.26 11.24 5.82
CA ARG A 424 -9.42 11.17 7.01
C ARG A 424 -10.08 11.99 8.11
N SER A 425 -10.01 11.53 9.36
CA SER A 425 -10.57 12.28 10.50
C SER A 425 -9.99 13.70 10.62
N ASP A 426 -8.72 13.87 10.21
CA ASP A 426 -8.02 15.14 10.17
C ASP A 426 -8.26 15.96 8.87
N ASP A 427 -8.84 15.36 7.84
CA ASP A 427 -9.18 16.00 6.55
C ASP A 427 -10.67 16.35 6.41
N ILE A 428 -11.51 15.82 7.30
CA ILE A 428 -12.95 16.11 7.30
C ILE A 428 -13.20 17.61 7.46
N ILE A 429 -14.10 18.13 6.65
CA ILE A 429 -14.45 19.56 6.61
C ILE A 429 -15.75 19.75 7.39
N ILE A 430 -15.68 20.47 8.51
CA ILE A 430 -16.88 20.86 9.27
C ILE A 430 -17.26 22.26 8.83
N SER A 431 -18.39 22.40 8.13
CA SER A 431 -18.88 23.66 7.58
C SER A 431 -20.32 23.92 8.02
N GLY A 432 -20.54 24.96 8.85
CA GLY A 432 -21.88 25.33 9.33
C GLY A 432 -22.63 24.17 10.00
N GLY A 433 -21.92 23.31 10.75
CA GLY A 433 -22.48 22.12 11.43
C GLY A 433 -22.61 20.87 10.56
N TYR A 434 -22.26 20.94 9.27
CA TYR A 434 -22.25 19.77 8.38
C TYR A 434 -20.87 19.15 8.32
N THR A 435 -20.81 17.83 8.40
CA THR A 435 -19.60 17.03 8.17
C THR A 435 -19.51 16.72 6.67
N ILE A 436 -18.41 17.10 6.03
CA ILE A 436 -18.20 16.97 4.58
C ILE A 436 -16.89 16.22 4.34
N GLY A 437 -16.99 15.07 3.69
CA GLY A 437 -15.83 14.32 3.21
C GLY A 437 -15.20 15.02 2.00
N PRO A 438 -13.89 15.32 2.00
CA PRO A 438 -13.24 15.96 0.85
C PRO A 438 -13.35 15.12 -0.42
N PHE A 439 -13.29 13.79 -0.29
CA PHE A 439 -13.34 12.87 -1.41
C PHE A 439 -14.62 12.98 -2.26
N GLU A 440 -15.78 13.15 -1.63
CA GLU A 440 -17.05 13.31 -2.36
C GLU A 440 -17.07 14.57 -3.24
N VAL A 441 -16.46 15.65 -2.74
CA VAL A 441 -16.31 16.91 -3.49
C VAL A 441 -15.33 16.71 -4.65
N GLU A 442 -14.21 16.06 -4.39
CA GLU A 442 -13.17 15.78 -5.38
C GLU A 442 -13.68 14.84 -6.48
N ASP A 443 -14.39 13.77 -6.12
CA ASP A 443 -14.99 12.83 -7.07
C ASP A 443 -16.03 13.54 -7.97
N ALA A 444 -16.80 14.47 -7.43
CA ALA A 444 -17.71 15.27 -8.23
C ALA A 444 -16.95 16.22 -9.18
N LEU A 445 -15.93 16.92 -8.69
CA LEU A 445 -15.14 17.85 -9.51
C LEU A 445 -14.40 17.17 -10.65
N VAL A 446 -13.79 16.01 -10.43
CA VAL A 446 -13.02 15.28 -11.46
C VAL A 446 -13.90 14.78 -12.61
N LYS A 447 -15.23 14.63 -12.40
CA LYS A 447 -16.20 14.32 -13.46
C LYS A 447 -16.45 15.47 -14.44
N HIS A 448 -16.04 16.69 -14.06
CA HIS A 448 -16.17 17.84 -14.96
C HIS A 448 -15.14 17.77 -16.11
N PRO A 449 -15.56 18.07 -17.38
CA PRO A 449 -14.68 17.98 -18.55
C PRO A 449 -13.38 18.79 -18.43
N SER A 450 -13.43 19.94 -17.76
CA SER A 450 -12.29 20.87 -17.63
C SER A 450 -11.30 20.48 -16.51
N VAL A 451 -11.66 19.56 -15.61
CA VAL A 451 -10.84 19.22 -14.43
C VAL A 451 -9.92 18.04 -14.74
N ALA A 452 -8.62 18.21 -14.50
CA ALA A 452 -7.63 17.14 -14.58
C ALA A 452 -7.45 16.44 -13.23
N GLU A 453 -7.26 17.23 -12.16
CA GLU A 453 -7.04 16.76 -10.79
C GLU A 453 -7.50 17.84 -9.82
N CYS A 454 -7.90 17.46 -8.60
CA CYS A 454 -8.25 18.44 -7.56
C CYS A 454 -8.01 17.88 -6.17
N ALA A 455 -7.98 18.79 -5.19
CA ALA A 455 -7.96 18.50 -3.76
C ALA A 455 -8.91 19.43 -3.02
N ALA A 456 -9.71 18.92 -2.10
CA ALA A 456 -10.60 19.70 -1.26
C ALA A 456 -10.10 19.71 0.19
N VAL A 457 -10.15 20.90 0.81
CA VAL A 457 -9.75 21.11 2.21
C VAL A 457 -10.68 22.09 2.91
N ALA A 458 -10.63 22.09 4.25
CA ALA A 458 -11.26 23.13 5.06
C ALA A 458 -10.50 24.45 4.86
N SER A 459 -11.24 25.54 4.61
CA SER A 459 -10.73 26.92 4.58
C SER A 459 -11.49 27.76 5.60
N PRO A 460 -10.82 28.52 6.47
CA PRO A 460 -11.47 29.33 7.49
C PRO A 460 -12.52 30.29 6.91
N ASP A 461 -13.64 30.40 7.59
CA ASP A 461 -14.76 31.27 7.23
C ASP A 461 -15.39 31.85 8.49
N PRO A 462 -15.61 33.19 8.56
CA PRO A 462 -16.08 33.86 9.78
C PRO A 462 -17.51 33.48 10.17
N GLU A 463 -18.37 33.09 9.23
CA GLU A 463 -19.78 32.77 9.50
C GLU A 463 -20.00 31.27 9.75
N ARG A 464 -19.21 30.41 9.10
CA ARG A 464 -19.41 28.96 9.10
C ARG A 464 -18.32 28.17 9.83
N GLY A 465 -17.35 28.86 10.44
CA GLY A 465 -16.14 28.27 10.99
C GLY A 465 -15.18 27.85 9.88
N ASN A 466 -15.61 26.96 8.99
CA ASN A 466 -14.91 26.63 7.75
C ASN A 466 -15.89 26.49 6.58
N VAL A 467 -15.35 26.61 5.38
CA VAL A 467 -16.02 26.28 4.11
C VAL A 467 -15.15 25.32 3.30
N VAL A 468 -15.76 24.61 2.38
CA VAL A 468 -15.03 23.77 1.43
C VAL A 468 -14.27 24.67 0.46
N LYS A 469 -12.95 24.50 0.36
CA LYS A 469 -12.11 25.06 -0.69
C LYS A 469 -11.53 23.93 -1.53
N ALA A 470 -11.61 24.08 -2.87
CA ALA A 470 -11.02 23.18 -3.82
C ALA A 470 -9.83 23.83 -4.52
N PHE A 471 -8.69 23.14 -4.54
CA PHE A 471 -7.55 23.42 -5.42
C PHE A 471 -7.70 22.56 -6.68
N VAL A 472 -7.71 23.19 -7.85
CA VAL A 472 -8.08 22.52 -9.10
C VAL A 472 -7.00 22.71 -10.15
N ILE A 473 -6.52 21.59 -10.72
CA ILE A 473 -5.69 21.57 -11.92
C ILE A 473 -6.60 21.38 -13.13
N LEU A 474 -6.54 22.31 -14.06
CA LEU A 474 -7.31 22.24 -15.29
C LEU A 474 -6.63 21.34 -16.34
N LYS A 475 -7.42 20.72 -17.21
CA LYS A 475 -6.90 20.07 -18.43
C LYS A 475 -6.35 21.12 -19.39
N LYS A 476 -5.45 20.68 -20.28
CA LYS A 476 -4.93 21.51 -21.37
C LYS A 476 -6.10 22.13 -22.15
N ASP A 477 -5.92 23.35 -22.60
CA ASP A 477 -6.92 24.13 -23.36
C ASP A 477 -8.06 24.75 -22.53
N ASN A 478 -8.03 24.60 -21.20
CA ASN A 478 -8.94 25.31 -20.31
C ASN A 478 -8.21 26.43 -19.56
N THR A 479 -8.85 27.57 -19.43
CA THR A 479 -8.30 28.74 -18.74
C THR A 479 -9.10 29.07 -17.48
N PRO A 480 -8.46 29.47 -16.39
CA PRO A 480 -9.14 29.96 -15.20
C PRO A 480 -10.06 31.15 -15.51
N SER A 481 -11.31 31.09 -15.02
CA SER A 481 -12.24 32.23 -15.07
C SER A 481 -13.27 32.12 -13.96
N ASP A 482 -13.94 33.25 -13.64
CA ASP A 482 -15.02 33.27 -12.65
C ASP A 482 -16.25 32.49 -13.13
N GLU A 483 -16.50 32.48 -14.44
CA GLU A 483 -17.56 31.66 -15.04
C GLU A 483 -17.30 30.17 -14.82
N LEU A 484 -16.07 29.71 -15.00
CA LEU A 484 -15.69 28.31 -14.76
C LEU A 484 -15.78 27.96 -13.27
N VAL A 485 -15.45 28.88 -12.37
CA VAL A 485 -15.67 28.68 -10.92
C VAL A 485 -17.16 28.45 -10.64
N ALA A 486 -18.06 29.29 -11.17
CA ALA A 486 -19.49 29.12 -10.98
C ALA A 486 -20.01 27.80 -11.59
N GLU A 487 -19.53 27.44 -12.77
CA GLU A 487 -19.86 26.17 -13.45
C GLU A 487 -19.46 24.96 -12.62
N LEU A 488 -18.22 24.93 -12.07
CA LEU A 488 -17.72 23.87 -11.21
C LEU A 488 -18.51 23.75 -9.91
N GLN A 489 -18.85 24.89 -9.28
CA GLN A 489 -19.69 24.92 -8.09
C GLN A 489 -21.08 24.35 -8.35
N ASP A 490 -21.72 24.73 -9.44
CA ASP A 490 -23.04 24.23 -9.83
C ASP A 490 -22.99 22.76 -10.26
N HIS A 491 -21.88 22.34 -10.87
CA HIS A 491 -21.66 20.92 -11.20
C HIS A 491 -21.63 20.06 -9.92
N VAL A 492 -20.87 20.47 -8.90
CA VAL A 492 -20.81 19.74 -7.62
C VAL A 492 -22.17 19.76 -6.92
N LYS A 493 -22.90 20.88 -6.90
CA LYS A 493 -24.25 20.95 -6.31
C LYS A 493 -25.25 20.00 -6.96
N ARG A 494 -25.10 19.72 -8.26
CA ARG A 494 -25.96 18.77 -8.98
C ARG A 494 -25.64 17.32 -8.68
N LEU A 495 -24.39 17.01 -8.37
CA LEU A 495 -23.93 15.63 -8.15
C LEU A 495 -23.90 15.22 -6.68
N THR A 496 -23.88 16.19 -5.76
CA THR A 496 -23.78 15.96 -4.33
C THR A 496 -24.87 16.74 -3.58
N ALA A 497 -24.92 16.59 -2.24
CA ALA A 497 -25.81 17.42 -1.44
C ALA A 497 -25.41 18.91 -1.54
N PRO A 498 -26.37 19.86 -1.66
CA PRO A 498 -26.08 21.27 -1.93
C PRO A 498 -25.13 21.96 -0.93
N TYR A 499 -25.01 21.47 0.30
CA TYR A 499 -24.09 22.03 1.29
C TYR A 499 -22.62 21.61 1.07
N LYS A 500 -22.33 20.63 0.21
CA LYS A 500 -21.00 20.05 -0.03
C LYS A 500 -20.18 20.79 -1.08
N TYR A 501 -20.80 21.65 -1.90
CA TYR A 501 -20.08 22.32 -2.97
C TYR A 501 -18.93 23.22 -2.45
N PRO A 502 -17.81 23.32 -3.19
CA PRO A 502 -16.71 24.18 -2.80
C PRO A 502 -17.10 25.65 -2.94
N ARG A 503 -17.10 26.37 -1.82
CA ARG A 503 -17.40 27.83 -1.82
C ARG A 503 -16.21 28.63 -2.32
N LYS A 504 -15.01 28.07 -2.22
CA LYS A 504 -13.78 28.66 -2.75
C LYS A 504 -13.16 27.66 -3.74
N ILE A 505 -12.73 28.15 -4.89
CA ILE A 505 -11.96 27.38 -5.88
C ILE A 505 -10.71 28.18 -6.22
N GLU A 506 -9.57 27.51 -6.18
CA GLU A 506 -8.28 28.05 -6.60
C GLU A 506 -7.70 27.17 -7.70
N PHE A 507 -7.36 27.78 -8.83
CA PHE A 507 -6.71 27.08 -9.93
C PHE A 507 -5.19 27.06 -9.70
N VAL A 508 -4.62 25.86 -9.69
CA VAL A 508 -3.18 25.62 -9.43
C VAL A 508 -2.54 24.82 -10.56
N GLN A 509 -1.22 24.94 -10.69
CA GLN A 509 -0.47 24.17 -11.69
C GLN A 509 -0.12 22.77 -11.20
N GLU A 510 0.08 22.63 -9.89
CA GLU A 510 0.42 21.35 -9.25
C GLU A 510 -0.18 21.25 -7.85
N LEU A 511 -0.35 20.04 -7.36
CA LEU A 511 -0.76 19.73 -5.99
C LEU A 511 0.41 19.09 -5.24
N PRO A 512 0.62 19.43 -3.96
CA PRO A 512 1.66 18.79 -3.15
C PRO A 512 1.37 17.30 -3.01
N LYS A 513 2.39 16.46 -3.29
CA LYS A 513 2.26 15.01 -3.27
C LYS A 513 3.37 14.37 -2.45
N THR A 514 3.05 13.20 -1.88
CA THR A 514 4.03 12.30 -1.31
C THR A 514 4.85 11.64 -2.42
N THR A 515 5.95 10.99 -2.06
CA THR A 515 6.74 10.16 -2.99
C THR A 515 5.94 9.00 -3.60
N SER A 516 4.80 8.63 -2.99
CA SER A 516 3.86 7.63 -3.53
C SER A 516 2.76 8.22 -4.42
N GLY A 517 2.78 9.54 -4.69
CA GLY A 517 1.80 10.22 -5.53
C GLY A 517 0.52 10.67 -4.79
N LYS A 518 0.40 10.41 -3.49
CA LYS A 518 -0.78 10.84 -2.70
C LYS A 518 -0.74 12.34 -2.39
N ILE A 519 -1.88 13.02 -2.52
CA ILE A 519 -2.02 14.45 -2.22
C ILE A 519 -1.77 14.69 -0.72
N ARG A 520 -0.93 15.67 -0.41
CA ARG A 520 -0.57 16.10 0.95
C ARG A 520 -1.51 17.23 1.41
N ARG A 521 -2.76 16.89 1.75
CA ARG A 521 -3.77 17.88 2.17
C ARG A 521 -3.36 18.71 3.38
N ILE A 522 -2.49 18.17 4.24
CA ILE A 522 -1.94 18.90 5.38
C ILE A 522 -1.22 20.19 4.94
N GLU A 523 -0.46 20.16 3.84
CA GLU A 523 0.22 21.36 3.32
C GLU A 523 -0.79 22.38 2.80
N LEU A 524 -1.83 21.92 2.09
CA LEU A 524 -2.89 22.79 1.62
C LEU A 524 -3.67 23.43 2.79
N ARG A 525 -3.95 22.66 3.86
CA ARG A 525 -4.59 23.21 5.07
C ARG A 525 -3.71 24.22 5.80
N GLN A 526 -2.39 23.97 5.88
CA GLN A 526 -1.43 24.91 6.48
C GLN A 526 -1.36 26.22 5.67
N GLN A 527 -1.40 26.12 4.36
CA GLN A 527 -1.49 27.28 3.47
C GLN A 527 -2.74 28.12 3.76
N GLU A 528 -3.91 27.47 3.93
CA GLU A 528 -5.17 28.14 4.23
C GLU A 528 -5.22 28.76 5.64
N SER A 529 -4.62 28.11 6.62
CA SER A 529 -4.60 28.62 8.00
C SER A 529 -3.56 29.72 8.24
N GLY A 530 -2.79 30.10 7.23
CA GLY A 530 -1.73 31.13 7.34
C GLY A 530 -0.51 30.67 8.16
N GLN A 531 -0.39 29.39 8.45
CA GLN A 531 0.76 28.82 9.14
C GLN A 531 1.85 28.45 8.12
N HIS A 532 2.53 29.45 7.56
CA HIS A 532 3.79 29.20 6.88
C HIS A 532 4.84 28.87 7.94
N GLN A 533 5.44 27.69 7.85
CA GLN A 533 6.68 27.41 8.60
C GLN A 533 7.76 28.36 8.06
N SER A 534 8.17 29.31 8.90
CA SER A 534 9.41 30.07 8.77
C SER A 534 10.63 29.14 9.00
#